data_1277e538032f5a563d849461effc54c9
#
_entry.id   1277e538032f5a563d849461effc54c9
#
_cell.length_a   1.000
_cell.length_b   1.000
_cell.length_c   1.000
_cell.angle_alpha   90.00
_cell.angle_beta   90.00
_cell.angle_gamma   90.00
#
_symmetry.space_group_name_H-M   'P 1'
#
loop_
_entity.id
_entity.type
_entity.pdbx_description
1 polymer ?
#
loop_
_entity_poly.entity_id
_entity_poly.type
_entity_poly.pdbx_seq_one_letter_code
_entity_poly.pdbx_strand_id
1 'polypeptide(L)'
;MRSNFALKSRFIFATLMLLIAMSVSASNKKATIYAFGFSASFNDSTIYFTDVQQIDNATIESKNNFLQNRMEYAEQLRDYFNSIGLKHRTCLISYGLTQKDAEKKLVRLRKRYSKGGHYKINYLNGSDFKFKVINREDSSMELTTPQVNDNKKKRKSLP
;
A
#
# COMPACT_ATOMS: atom_id res chain seq x y z
N MET A 1 -59.38 -11.84 13.03
CA MET A 1 -58.37 -12.36 12.09
C MET A 1 -57.24 -11.39 11.74
N ARG A 2 -57.18 -10.17 12.25
CA ARG A 2 -56.19 -9.11 11.91
C ARG A 2 -54.88 -9.12 12.78
N SER A 3 -54.91 -9.75 13.97
CA SER A 3 -53.78 -9.69 14.91
C SER A 3 -52.57 -10.57 14.52
N ASN A 4 -52.83 -11.72 13.87
CA ASN A 4 -51.79 -12.67 13.53
C ASN A 4 -50.88 -12.26 12.35
N PHE A 5 -51.37 -11.34 11.51
CA PHE A 5 -50.61 -10.85 10.36
C PHE A 5 -49.53 -9.84 10.79
N ALA A 6 -49.87 -8.96 11.71
CA ALA A 6 -48.94 -7.96 12.26
C ALA A 6 -47.79 -8.62 13.06
N LEU A 7 -48.13 -9.72 13.80
CA LEU A 7 -47.13 -10.44 14.57
C LEU A 7 -46.14 -11.16 13.65
N LYS A 8 -46.65 -11.84 12.61
CA LYS A 8 -45.81 -12.52 11.60
C LYS A 8 -44.91 -11.55 10.83
N SER A 9 -45.40 -10.38 10.47
CA SER A 9 -44.62 -9.34 9.82
C SER A 9 -43.47 -8.82 10.70
N ARG A 10 -43.72 -8.64 12.01
CA ARG A 10 -42.68 -8.22 12.96
C ARG A 10 -41.57 -9.24 13.12
N PHE A 11 -41.90 -10.55 13.12
CA PHE A 11 -40.89 -11.61 13.17
C PHE A 11 -40.06 -11.71 11.89
N ILE A 12 -40.68 -11.48 10.72
CA ILE A 12 -39.96 -11.47 9.43
C ILE A 12 -38.98 -10.28 9.36
N PHE A 13 -39.38 -9.10 9.83
CA PHE A 13 -38.48 -7.95 9.91
C PHE A 13 -37.34 -8.16 10.92
N ALA A 14 -37.62 -8.77 12.07
CA ALA A 14 -36.60 -9.06 13.08
C ALA A 14 -35.57 -10.10 12.58
N THR A 15 -36.01 -11.14 11.86
CA THR A 15 -35.10 -12.13 11.25
C THR A 15 -34.31 -11.56 10.08
N LEU A 16 -34.88 -10.67 9.29
CA LEU A 16 -34.18 -9.98 8.20
C LEU A 16 -33.11 -9.04 8.75
N MET A 17 -33.39 -8.32 9.84
CA MET A 17 -32.40 -7.47 10.52
C MET A 17 -31.24 -8.28 11.13
N LEU A 18 -31.51 -9.48 11.64
CA LEU A 18 -30.49 -10.35 12.22
C LEU A 18 -29.51 -10.89 11.17
N LEU A 19 -29.96 -11.11 9.94
CA LEU A 19 -29.14 -11.58 8.82
C LEU A 19 -28.14 -10.53 8.29
N ILE A 20 -28.43 -9.24 8.48
CA ILE A 20 -27.56 -8.13 8.03
C ILE A 20 -26.36 -7.93 9.00
N ALA A 21 -26.46 -8.43 10.23
CA ALA A 21 -25.43 -8.26 11.26
C ALA A 21 -24.22 -9.21 11.12
N MET A 22 -24.17 -10.07 10.12
CA MET A 22 -22.95 -10.83 9.78
C MET A 22 -21.96 -9.93 9.07
N SER A 23 -21.32 -9.05 9.83
CA SER A 23 -20.16 -8.28 9.38
C SER A 23 -19.07 -9.25 8.95
N VAL A 24 -18.83 -9.34 7.65
CA VAL A 24 -17.70 -10.09 7.10
C VAL A 24 -16.43 -9.38 7.54
N SER A 25 -15.87 -9.81 8.65
CA SER A 25 -14.58 -9.33 9.13
C SER A 25 -13.52 -9.76 8.12
N ALA A 26 -12.92 -8.78 7.43
CA ALA A 26 -11.76 -9.02 6.59
C ALA A 26 -10.60 -9.45 7.50
N SER A 27 -10.30 -10.74 7.53
CA SER A 27 -9.19 -11.27 8.30
C SER A 27 -7.89 -11.07 7.53
N ASN A 28 -6.89 -10.50 8.19
CA ASN A 28 -5.53 -10.40 7.68
C ASN A 28 -4.68 -11.58 8.15
N LYS A 29 -3.75 -12.01 7.33
CA LYS A 29 -2.75 -13.03 7.67
C LYS A 29 -1.36 -12.59 7.29
N LYS A 30 -0.36 -13.11 7.98
CA LYS A 30 1.05 -12.96 7.59
C LYS A 30 1.40 -13.99 6.52
N ALA A 31 2.14 -13.56 5.52
CA ALA A 31 2.59 -14.43 4.43
C ALA A 31 3.93 -13.96 3.88
N THR A 32 4.68 -14.89 3.31
CA THR A 32 5.82 -14.56 2.45
C THR A 32 5.29 -14.16 1.08
N ILE A 33 5.74 -13.03 0.58
CA ILE A 33 5.46 -12.53 -0.77
C ILE A 33 6.75 -12.31 -1.54
N TYR A 34 6.65 -12.30 -2.85
CA TYR A 34 7.74 -11.96 -3.77
C TYR A 34 7.33 -10.70 -4.51
N ALA A 35 8.09 -9.62 -4.32
CA ALA A 35 7.70 -8.30 -4.79
C ALA A 35 8.80 -7.64 -5.59
N PHE A 36 8.42 -6.77 -6.51
CA PHE A 36 9.32 -5.89 -7.21
C PHE A 36 8.73 -4.49 -7.31
N GLY A 37 9.62 -3.51 -7.35
CA GLY A 37 9.28 -2.11 -7.52
C GLY A 37 9.36 -1.67 -8.98
N PHE A 38 8.55 -0.70 -9.32
CA PHE A 38 8.56 0.02 -10.58
C PHE A 38 8.56 1.51 -10.31
N SER A 39 9.39 2.27 -11.03
CA SER A 39 9.44 3.72 -10.93
C SER A 39 9.52 4.38 -12.29
N ALA A 40 8.70 5.40 -12.50
CA ALA A 40 8.68 6.25 -13.68
C ALA A 40 8.57 7.72 -13.28
N SER A 41 8.94 8.63 -14.18
CA SER A 41 8.78 10.07 -13.99
C SER A 41 8.13 10.67 -15.25
N PHE A 42 7.43 11.78 -15.06
CA PHE A 42 6.96 12.60 -16.17
C PHE A 42 8.07 13.57 -16.67
N ASN A 43 9.13 13.74 -15.90
CA ASN A 43 10.21 14.66 -16.20
C ASN A 43 11.33 14.04 -17.06
N ASP A 44 11.36 12.70 -17.15
CA ASP A 44 12.33 11.95 -17.93
C ASP A 44 11.73 10.67 -18.50
N SER A 45 12.36 10.08 -19.50
CA SER A 45 11.96 8.80 -20.10
C SER A 45 12.64 7.59 -19.47
N THR A 46 13.20 7.74 -18.26
CA THR A 46 13.86 6.63 -17.57
C THR A 46 12.89 5.89 -16.66
N ILE A 47 12.86 4.58 -16.82
CA ILE A 47 12.08 3.66 -15.98
C ILE A 47 13.05 2.79 -15.18
N TYR A 48 12.72 2.58 -13.90
CA TYR A 48 13.47 1.70 -13.03
C TYR A 48 12.62 0.50 -12.61
N PHE A 49 13.24 -0.65 -12.58
CA PHE A 49 12.70 -1.87 -11.96
C PHE A 49 13.66 -2.35 -10.88
N THR A 50 13.14 -2.84 -9.77
CA THR A 50 13.93 -3.61 -8.84
C THR A 50 13.94 -5.08 -9.25
N ASP A 51 14.91 -5.85 -8.73
CA ASP A 51 14.83 -7.30 -8.72
C ASP A 51 13.59 -7.78 -7.96
N VAL A 52 13.15 -9.01 -8.22
CA VAL A 52 12.16 -9.68 -7.39
C VAL A 52 12.78 -10.01 -6.04
N GLN A 53 12.19 -9.51 -4.96
CA GLN A 53 12.65 -9.66 -3.59
C GLN A 53 11.64 -10.44 -2.77
N GLN A 54 12.11 -11.34 -1.94
CA GLN A 54 11.29 -12.03 -0.94
C GLN A 54 11.05 -11.08 0.25
N ILE A 55 9.81 -10.96 0.68
CA ILE A 55 9.40 -10.21 1.87
C ILE A 55 8.62 -11.17 2.76
N ASP A 56 9.22 -11.55 3.88
CA ASP A 56 8.60 -12.42 4.86
C ASP A 56 7.70 -11.62 5.80
N ASN A 57 6.67 -12.28 6.34
CA ASN A 57 5.73 -11.68 7.29
C ASN A 57 4.97 -10.46 6.76
N ALA A 58 4.85 -10.32 5.44
CA ALA A 58 3.99 -9.30 4.85
C ALA A 58 2.52 -9.56 5.22
N THR A 59 1.76 -8.51 5.49
CA THR A 59 0.35 -8.64 5.82
C THR A 59 -0.49 -8.66 4.55
N ILE A 60 -1.26 -9.73 4.35
CA ILE A 60 -2.20 -9.87 3.24
C ILE A 60 -3.62 -10.16 3.74
N GLU A 61 -4.61 -9.74 2.98
CA GLU A 61 -6.00 -10.10 3.25
C GLU A 61 -6.24 -11.58 2.93
N SER A 62 -6.86 -12.31 3.86
CA SER A 62 -7.01 -13.78 3.73
C SER A 62 -7.91 -14.19 2.56
N LYS A 63 -8.91 -13.36 2.22
CA LYS A 63 -9.92 -13.68 1.22
C LYS A 63 -9.41 -13.58 -0.22
N ASN A 64 -8.65 -12.55 -0.54
CA ASN A 64 -8.24 -12.22 -1.92
C ASN A 64 -6.71 -12.12 -2.07
N ASN A 65 -5.96 -12.39 -0.98
CA ASN A 65 -4.51 -12.24 -0.90
C ASN A 65 -4.00 -10.84 -1.28
N PHE A 66 -4.83 -9.80 -1.03
CA PHE A 66 -4.44 -8.42 -1.29
C PHE A 66 -3.37 -7.98 -0.29
N LEU A 67 -2.26 -7.46 -0.80
CA LEU A 67 -1.16 -6.94 0.03
C LEU A 67 -1.62 -5.65 0.74
N GLN A 68 -1.62 -5.67 2.05
CA GLN A 68 -1.86 -4.48 2.86
C GLN A 68 -0.64 -3.54 2.79
N ASN A 69 -0.85 -2.26 3.10
CA ASN A 69 0.21 -1.26 3.17
C ASN A 69 1.03 -1.11 1.86
N ARG A 70 0.39 -1.37 0.71
CA ARG A 70 1.07 -1.27 -0.61
C ARG A 70 1.67 0.10 -0.87
N MET A 71 1.02 1.15 -0.37
CA MET A 71 1.52 2.53 -0.53
C MET A 71 2.82 2.74 0.23
N GLU A 72 2.91 2.26 1.46
CA GLU A 72 4.11 2.36 2.30
C GLU A 72 5.31 1.63 1.67
N TYR A 73 5.08 0.45 1.05
CA TYR A 73 6.13 -0.19 0.26
C TYR A 73 6.56 0.66 -0.95
N ALA A 74 5.61 1.28 -1.64
CA ALA A 74 5.92 2.18 -2.76
C ALA A 74 6.65 3.45 -2.28
N GLU A 75 6.34 3.91 -1.05
CA GLU A 75 7.03 5.03 -0.39
C GLU A 75 8.48 4.71 -0.06
N GLN A 76 8.78 3.52 0.45
CA GLN A 76 10.18 3.09 0.64
C GLN A 76 11.02 3.25 -0.64
N LEU A 77 10.46 2.85 -1.79
CA LEU A 77 11.14 3.00 -3.07
C LEU A 77 11.24 4.47 -3.50
N ARG A 78 10.22 5.27 -3.23
CA ARG A 78 10.23 6.72 -3.53
C ARG A 78 11.28 7.45 -2.68
N ASP A 79 11.38 7.10 -1.40
CA ASP A 79 12.34 7.70 -0.48
C ASP A 79 13.77 7.36 -0.87
N TYR A 80 14.01 6.12 -1.31
CA TYR A 80 15.29 5.74 -1.90
C TYR A 80 15.64 6.64 -3.09
N PHE A 81 14.73 6.83 -4.07
CA PHE A 81 14.99 7.70 -5.22
C PHE A 81 15.22 9.16 -4.80
N ASN A 82 14.46 9.65 -3.83
CA ASN A 82 14.66 10.99 -3.29
C ASN A 82 16.05 11.16 -2.65
N SER A 83 16.54 10.13 -1.93
CA SER A 83 17.84 10.14 -1.26
C SER A 83 19.01 10.21 -2.24
N ILE A 84 18.86 9.64 -3.43
CA ILE A 84 19.87 9.68 -4.50
C ILE A 84 19.65 10.83 -5.51
N GLY A 85 18.78 11.80 -5.17
CA GLY A 85 18.54 13.00 -5.97
C GLY A 85 17.55 12.84 -7.14
N LEU A 86 16.98 11.64 -7.35
CA LEU A 86 16.00 11.37 -8.40
C LEU A 86 14.57 11.65 -7.89
N LYS A 87 14.24 12.92 -7.73
CA LYS A 87 12.96 13.40 -7.18
C LYS A 87 11.79 13.27 -8.18
N HIS A 88 10.57 13.41 -7.66
CA HIS A 88 9.32 13.46 -8.43
C HIS A 88 9.03 12.21 -9.28
N ARG A 89 9.41 11.04 -8.76
CA ARG A 89 9.11 9.77 -9.39
C ARG A 89 7.83 9.14 -8.83
N THR A 90 7.03 8.57 -9.72
CA THR A 90 5.91 7.72 -9.34
C THR A 90 6.44 6.32 -9.10
N CYS A 91 6.29 5.81 -7.88
CA CYS A 91 6.73 4.49 -7.47
C CYS A 91 5.54 3.58 -7.20
N LEU A 92 5.65 2.34 -7.62
CA LEU A 92 4.64 1.30 -7.44
C LEU A 92 5.32 0.00 -7.01
N ILE A 93 4.58 -0.83 -6.25
CA ILE A 93 4.97 -2.21 -5.96
C ILE A 93 4.03 -3.18 -6.67
N SER A 94 4.59 -4.26 -7.21
CA SER A 94 3.86 -5.41 -7.71
C SER A 94 4.38 -6.66 -7.01
N TYR A 95 3.51 -7.63 -6.73
CA TYR A 95 3.87 -8.82 -5.96
C TYR A 95 3.16 -10.07 -6.46
N GLY A 96 3.68 -11.22 -6.05
CA GLY A 96 3.07 -12.54 -6.18
C GLY A 96 3.24 -13.33 -4.89
N LEU A 97 2.44 -14.37 -4.70
CA LEU A 97 2.62 -15.32 -3.58
C LEU A 97 3.72 -16.33 -3.87
N THR A 98 4.16 -16.41 -5.12
CA THR A 98 5.30 -17.21 -5.55
C THR A 98 6.28 -16.36 -6.33
N GLN A 99 7.56 -16.72 -6.27
CA GLN A 99 8.59 -16.05 -7.05
C GLN A 99 8.25 -16.06 -8.55
N LYS A 100 7.84 -17.22 -9.07
CA LYS A 100 7.45 -17.40 -10.48
C LYS A 100 6.34 -16.45 -10.92
N ASP A 101 5.35 -16.18 -10.07
CA ASP A 101 4.27 -15.24 -10.40
C ASP A 101 4.74 -13.79 -10.41
N ALA A 102 5.59 -13.42 -9.47
CA ALA A 102 6.21 -12.10 -9.46
C ALA A 102 7.09 -11.88 -10.69
N GLU A 103 7.95 -12.85 -11.03
CA GLU A 103 8.80 -12.81 -12.24
C GLU A 103 7.99 -12.69 -13.52
N LYS A 104 6.90 -13.46 -13.67
CA LYS A 104 5.99 -13.34 -14.82
C LYS A 104 5.41 -11.93 -14.95
N LYS A 105 5.01 -11.31 -13.82
CA LYS A 105 4.50 -9.94 -13.79
C LYS A 105 5.59 -8.95 -14.20
N LEU A 106 6.81 -9.10 -13.66
CA LEU A 106 7.96 -8.27 -13.98
C LEU A 106 8.30 -8.35 -15.48
N VAL A 107 8.42 -9.54 -16.05
CA VAL A 107 8.71 -9.74 -17.48
C VAL A 107 7.63 -9.12 -18.36
N ARG A 108 6.34 -9.29 -18.00
CA ARG A 108 5.23 -8.69 -18.74
C ARG A 108 5.29 -7.16 -18.71
N LEU A 109 5.58 -6.57 -17.56
CA LEU A 109 5.66 -5.13 -17.41
C LEU A 109 6.87 -4.57 -18.17
N ARG A 110 8.04 -5.19 -18.06
CA ARG A 110 9.24 -4.86 -18.84
C ARG A 110 8.97 -4.89 -20.35
N LYS A 111 8.38 -5.97 -20.84
CA LYS A 111 8.05 -6.12 -22.26
C LYS A 111 7.13 -4.98 -22.74
N ARG A 112 6.20 -4.52 -21.92
CA ARG A 112 5.31 -3.39 -22.24
C ARG A 112 6.11 -2.10 -22.46
N TYR A 113 7.04 -1.80 -21.59
CA TYR A 113 7.82 -0.56 -21.64
C TYR A 113 9.03 -0.64 -22.59
N SER A 114 9.50 -1.85 -22.94
CA SER A 114 10.55 -2.03 -23.94
C SER A 114 10.04 -1.86 -25.38
N LYS A 115 8.71 -1.96 -25.60
CA LYS A 115 8.14 -1.76 -26.94
C LYS A 115 8.28 -0.29 -27.35
N GLY A 116 8.77 -0.10 -28.57
CA GLY A 116 8.86 1.24 -29.18
C GLY A 116 10.08 2.07 -28.81
N GLY A 117 10.95 1.60 -27.93
CA GLY A 117 12.24 2.27 -27.63
C GLY A 117 12.13 3.65 -26.99
N HIS A 118 10.93 4.04 -26.51
CA HIS A 118 10.70 5.38 -25.94
C HIS A 118 11.27 5.54 -24.52
N TYR A 119 11.57 4.43 -23.83
CA TYR A 119 12.01 4.45 -22.45
C TYR A 119 13.38 3.81 -22.27
N LYS A 120 14.23 4.48 -21.51
CA LYS A 120 15.48 3.90 -21.00
C LYS A 120 15.14 3.07 -19.74
N ILE A 121 15.42 1.78 -19.78
CA ILE A 121 15.13 0.88 -18.66
C ILE A 121 16.40 0.65 -17.85
N ASN A 122 16.36 0.96 -16.57
CA ASN A 122 17.39 0.72 -15.58
C ASN A 122 16.92 -0.28 -14.53
N TYR A 123 17.86 -0.95 -13.89
CA TYR A 123 17.58 -1.94 -12.86
C TYR A 123 18.26 -1.54 -11.55
N LEU A 124 17.56 -1.75 -10.43
CA LEU A 124 18.09 -1.66 -9.08
C LEU A 124 18.28 -3.07 -8.55
N ASN A 125 19.50 -3.40 -8.18
CA ASN A 125 19.82 -4.68 -7.57
C ASN A 125 19.45 -4.67 -6.09
N GLY A 126 19.39 -5.86 -5.47
CA GLY A 126 19.11 -5.99 -4.04
C GLY A 126 20.19 -5.37 -3.13
N SER A 127 21.39 -5.07 -3.66
CA SER A 127 22.43 -4.28 -2.99
C SER A 127 22.11 -2.77 -2.93
N ASP A 128 21.40 -2.27 -3.94
CA ASP A 128 21.09 -0.85 -4.07
C ASP A 128 19.86 -0.49 -3.25
N PHE A 129 18.83 -1.35 -3.34
CA PHE A 129 17.56 -1.15 -2.65
C PHE A 129 16.95 -2.48 -2.23
N LYS A 130 16.47 -2.54 -0.99
CA LYS A 130 15.73 -3.68 -0.44
C LYS A 130 14.48 -3.22 0.32
N PHE A 131 13.34 -3.84 0.01
CA PHE A 131 12.11 -3.62 0.75
C PHE A 131 12.23 -4.12 2.18
N LYS A 132 11.77 -3.31 3.13
CA LYS A 132 11.58 -3.70 4.53
C LYS A 132 10.13 -4.08 4.75
N VAL A 133 9.89 -5.10 5.59
CA VAL A 133 8.53 -5.49 5.97
C VAL A 133 7.84 -4.34 6.71
N ILE A 134 6.57 -4.11 6.40
CA ILE A 134 5.75 -3.12 7.10
C ILE A 134 4.97 -3.82 8.22
N ASN A 135 5.25 -3.46 9.47
CA ASN A 135 4.51 -3.89 10.65
C ASN A 135 3.65 -2.72 11.13
N ARG A 136 2.37 -2.96 11.33
CA ARG A 136 1.41 -1.91 11.76
C ARG A 136 1.73 -1.30 13.12
N GLU A 137 2.49 -2.02 13.94
CA GLU A 137 2.91 -1.57 15.29
C GLU A 137 3.93 -0.42 15.19
N ASP A 138 4.75 -0.39 14.15
CA ASP A 138 5.76 0.65 13.95
C ASP A 138 5.16 1.96 13.38
N SER A 139 4.06 1.86 12.60
CA SER A 139 3.42 3.02 11.96
C SER A 139 2.61 3.90 12.94
N SER A 140 2.26 3.40 14.12
CA SER A 140 1.51 4.15 15.13
C SER A 140 2.39 5.06 16.01
N MET A 141 3.71 4.93 15.93
CA MET A 141 4.64 5.76 16.72
C MET A 141 5.09 7.06 16.02
N GLU A 142 4.86 7.21 14.73
CA GLU A 142 5.35 8.37 13.96
C GLU A 142 4.31 9.48 13.76
N LEU A 143 3.09 9.31 14.31
CA LEU A 143 2.07 10.36 14.39
C LEU A 143 2.14 11.11 15.74
N THR A 144 3.34 11.46 16.18
CA THR A 144 3.49 12.47 17.24
C THR A 144 3.37 13.86 16.63
N THR A 145 2.17 14.42 16.79
CA THR A 145 1.77 15.82 16.90
C THR A 145 2.80 16.88 16.49
N PRO A 146 2.45 17.77 15.53
CA PRO A 146 3.18 19.03 15.37
C PRO A 146 3.00 19.83 16.67
N GLN A 147 4.09 20.10 17.36
CA GLN A 147 4.13 21.05 18.45
C GLN A 147 3.76 22.42 17.88
N VAL A 148 2.55 22.87 18.18
CA VAL A 148 2.16 24.27 17.98
C VAL A 148 2.95 25.10 18.99
N ASN A 149 4.00 25.74 18.51
CA ASN A 149 4.75 26.73 19.26
C ASN A 149 3.91 28.01 19.34
N ASP A 150 3.11 28.12 20.39
CA ASP A 150 2.41 29.34 20.79
C ASP A 150 3.44 30.37 21.27
N ASN A 151 4.14 31.03 20.37
CA ASN A 151 4.87 32.25 20.65
C ASN A 151 3.88 33.40 20.83
N LYS A 152 3.33 33.51 22.04
CA LYS A 152 2.53 34.63 22.51
C LYS A 152 3.40 35.89 22.57
N LYS A 153 3.42 36.61 21.44
CA LYS A 153 4.11 37.90 21.31
C LYS A 153 3.41 38.96 22.19
N LYS A 154 3.98 39.15 23.39
CA LYS A 154 3.63 40.22 24.33
C LYS A 154 3.77 41.58 23.62
N ARG A 155 2.68 42.21 23.22
CA ARG A 155 2.68 43.62 22.81
C ARG A 155 2.88 44.47 24.08
N LYS A 156 4.05 45.06 24.18
CA LYS A 156 4.40 46.10 25.17
C LYS A 156 3.77 47.42 24.69
N SER A 157 2.83 47.96 25.43
CA SER A 157 2.38 49.34 25.33
C SER A 157 3.53 50.25 25.75
N LEU A 158 3.82 51.27 24.98
CA LEU A 158 4.68 52.41 25.32
C LEU A 158 3.81 53.65 25.42
N PRO A 159 4.18 54.60 26.26
CA PRO A 159 3.39 55.72 26.75
C PRO A 159 3.11 56.77 25.71
#